data_999b87ab30f7eb907f75d423f0bc9740
#
_entry.id   999b87ab30f7eb907f75d423f0bc9740
#
_cell.length_a   1.000
_cell.length_b   1.000
_cell.length_c   1.000
_cell.angle_alpha   90.00
_cell.angle_beta   90.00
_cell.angle_gamma   90.00
#
_symmetry.space_group_name_H-M   'P 1'
#
loop_
_entity.id
_entity.type
_entity.pdbx_description
1 polymer ?
#
loop_
_entity_poly.entity_id
_entity_poly.type
_entity_poly.pdbx_seq_one_letter_code
_entity_poly.pdbx_strand_id
1 'polypeptide(L)'
;MRRCLLILPLALVLVACKSGPTDAELDRLLAEARAANAAAGTAHTRPDGDAAQTGRVLEVSGQVSRPARLDWAAVSRLAQSHVRTVSTQTTNLRHVIDFRGLLVRDLLATHGPAPDVSEVTFVSLDGFRSTVDIEGLRRFDVLLAIEADGKALSRAEGGPIFLVFPHTSAPETVERYNDRYWAYYVSHVVVGTERIALRIGDRILDTAAFAMLPQVSRSQTVGWKVHWPSTPVAVHGVTLPDLLQSAGVGLPPDGRVIVRGKAATHRDPATPRSIPVADLARCPYLVVSHHGSAREPIPARLGGPLALAVPPACDGPDAEPLWIPFVDELVVEATR
;
A
#
# COMPACT_ATOMS: atom_id res chain seq x y z
N MET A 1 -22.14 -79.96 5.45
CA MET A 1 -21.37 -78.66 5.19
C MET A 1 -22.31 -77.51 5.34
N ARG A 2 -22.35 -76.88 6.53
CA ARG A 2 -23.18 -75.67 6.81
C ARG A 2 -22.27 -74.44 6.77
N ARG A 3 -22.50 -73.52 5.82
CA ARG A 3 -21.81 -72.22 5.73
C ARG A 3 -22.55 -71.23 6.62
N CYS A 4 -21.91 -70.81 7.71
CA CYS A 4 -22.36 -69.71 8.49
C CYS A 4 -21.99 -68.36 7.76
N LEU A 5 -23.00 -67.57 7.39
CA LEU A 5 -22.84 -66.23 6.93
C LEU A 5 -22.73 -65.29 8.17
N LEU A 6 -21.57 -64.72 8.36
CA LEU A 6 -21.36 -63.64 9.34
C LEU A 6 -21.84 -62.34 8.72
N ILE A 7 -22.94 -61.77 9.24
CA ILE A 7 -23.42 -60.43 8.92
C ILE A 7 -22.73 -59.46 9.88
N LEU A 8 -21.83 -58.64 9.34
CA LEU A 8 -21.20 -57.55 10.08
C LEU A 8 -22.16 -56.32 10.07
N PRO A 9 -22.53 -55.70 11.20
CA PRO A 9 -23.33 -54.53 11.21
C PRO A 9 -22.45 -53.31 10.81
N LEU A 10 -22.82 -52.66 9.73
CA LEU A 10 -22.23 -51.40 9.26
C LEU A 10 -22.71 -50.27 10.20
N ALA A 11 -21.85 -49.87 11.13
CA ALA A 11 -22.12 -48.71 11.98
C ALA A 11 -22.06 -47.45 11.15
N LEU A 12 -23.19 -46.84 10.89
CA LEU A 12 -23.32 -45.56 10.25
C LEU A 12 -22.83 -44.46 11.22
N VAL A 13 -21.61 -43.99 11.05
CA VAL A 13 -21.11 -42.80 11.78
C VAL A 13 -21.77 -41.58 11.15
N LEU A 14 -22.84 -41.11 11.75
CA LEU A 14 -23.41 -39.76 11.49
C LEU A 14 -22.39 -38.72 11.93
N VAL A 15 -21.63 -38.17 11.00
CA VAL A 15 -20.88 -36.95 11.20
C VAL A 15 -21.91 -35.83 11.37
N ALA A 16 -22.18 -35.44 12.60
CA ALA A 16 -22.97 -34.28 12.91
C ALA A 16 -22.24 -33.05 12.33
N CYS A 17 -22.71 -32.51 11.20
CA CYS A 17 -22.35 -31.19 10.77
C CYS A 17 -22.71 -30.23 11.93
N LYS A 18 -21.70 -29.61 12.55
CA LYS A 18 -21.94 -28.56 13.52
C LYS A 18 -22.75 -27.48 12.79
N SER A 19 -23.99 -27.31 13.18
CA SER A 19 -24.79 -26.16 12.77
C SER A 19 -24.00 -24.91 13.12
N GLY A 20 -23.89 -23.98 12.22
CA GLY A 20 -23.28 -22.66 12.50
C GLY A 20 -23.96 -21.99 13.70
N PRO A 21 -23.36 -20.89 14.18
CA PRO A 21 -23.92 -20.17 15.32
C PRO A 21 -25.38 -19.77 15.04
N THR A 22 -26.22 -19.86 16.04
CA THR A 22 -27.61 -19.41 15.95
C THR A 22 -27.67 -17.88 15.81
N ASP A 23 -28.77 -17.34 15.29
CA ASP A 23 -28.95 -15.87 15.17
C ASP A 23 -28.74 -15.15 16.50
N ALA A 24 -29.23 -15.72 17.62
CA ALA A 24 -29.03 -15.18 18.96
C ALA A 24 -27.54 -15.21 19.40
N GLU A 25 -26.79 -16.20 18.96
CA GLU A 25 -25.35 -16.32 19.24
C GLU A 25 -24.53 -15.34 18.38
N LEU A 26 -24.94 -15.11 17.12
CA LEU A 26 -24.40 -14.08 16.25
C LEU A 26 -24.66 -12.68 16.80
N ASP A 27 -25.89 -12.38 17.25
CA ASP A 27 -26.24 -11.09 17.85
C ASP A 27 -25.41 -10.81 19.12
N ARG A 28 -25.20 -11.83 19.96
CA ARG A 28 -24.34 -11.71 21.14
C ARG A 28 -22.89 -11.42 20.75
N LEU A 29 -22.31 -12.18 19.80
CA LEU A 29 -20.95 -11.99 19.35
C LEU A 29 -20.74 -10.61 18.71
N LEU A 30 -21.72 -10.12 17.95
CA LEU A 30 -21.72 -8.78 17.37
C LEU A 30 -21.79 -7.69 18.47
N ALA A 31 -22.58 -7.89 19.49
CA ALA A 31 -22.66 -6.95 20.63
C ALA A 31 -21.34 -6.91 21.40
N GLU A 32 -20.74 -8.07 21.67
CA GLU A 32 -19.42 -8.18 22.32
C GLU A 32 -18.31 -7.53 21.47
N ALA A 33 -18.29 -7.78 20.15
CA ALA A 33 -17.31 -7.14 19.25
C ALA A 33 -17.49 -5.62 19.19
N ARG A 34 -18.73 -5.12 19.17
CA ARG A 34 -19.01 -3.67 19.22
C ARG A 34 -18.56 -3.05 20.53
N ALA A 35 -18.80 -3.71 21.66
CA ALA A 35 -18.37 -3.26 22.98
C ALA A 35 -16.83 -3.26 23.08
N ALA A 36 -16.16 -4.31 22.60
CA ALA A 36 -14.70 -4.39 22.55
C ALA A 36 -14.09 -3.30 21.66
N ASN A 37 -14.67 -3.04 20.48
CA ASN A 37 -14.23 -1.97 19.59
C ASN A 37 -14.47 -0.58 20.19
N ALA A 38 -15.58 -0.37 20.89
CA ALA A 38 -15.84 0.88 21.61
C ALA A 38 -14.85 1.09 22.76
N ALA A 39 -14.53 0.05 23.52
CA ALA A 39 -13.52 0.10 24.58
C ALA A 39 -12.11 0.33 24.03
N ALA A 40 -11.75 -0.31 22.90
CA ALA A 40 -10.50 -0.08 22.21
C ALA A 40 -10.43 1.34 21.61
N GLY A 41 -11.55 1.85 21.08
CA GLY A 41 -11.67 3.23 20.57
C GLY A 41 -11.46 4.29 21.65
N THR A 42 -11.95 4.06 22.87
CA THR A 42 -11.72 4.96 24.01
C THR A 42 -10.28 4.91 24.54
N ALA A 43 -9.58 3.77 24.40
CA ALA A 43 -8.16 3.63 24.75
C ALA A 43 -7.23 4.24 23.70
N HIS A 44 -7.72 4.45 22.48
CA HIS A 44 -6.99 5.01 21.34
C HIS A 44 -7.60 6.32 20.86
N THR A 45 -8.20 7.12 21.72
CA THR A 45 -8.55 8.51 21.41
C THR A 45 -7.28 9.32 21.17
N ARG A 46 -6.64 9.10 20.00
CA ARG A 46 -5.96 10.20 19.33
C ARG A 46 -7.04 11.25 19.07
N PRO A 47 -6.77 12.51 19.37
CA PRO A 47 -7.75 13.55 19.09
C PRO A 47 -8.04 13.52 17.58
N ASP A 48 -9.19 12.96 17.21
CA ASP A 48 -9.79 13.07 15.89
C ASP A 48 -10.36 14.49 15.73
N GLY A 49 -9.53 15.48 15.96
CA GLY A 49 -9.85 16.89 15.75
C GLY A 49 -9.08 17.45 14.58
N ASP A 50 -9.48 18.60 14.10
CA ASP A 50 -8.90 19.39 13.00
C ASP A 50 -7.36 19.48 13.00
N ALA A 51 -6.71 19.33 14.17
CA ALA A 51 -5.25 19.32 14.32
C ALA A 51 -4.59 18.11 13.59
N ALA A 52 -5.28 16.99 13.40
CA ALA A 52 -4.76 15.84 12.64
C ALA A 52 -4.84 16.08 11.12
N GLN A 53 -5.66 17.03 10.65
CA GLN A 53 -5.81 17.34 9.23
C GLN A 53 -4.82 18.40 8.73
N THR A 54 -4.36 19.30 9.58
CA THR A 54 -3.47 20.42 9.18
C THR A 54 -2.09 19.98 8.69
N GLY A 55 -1.61 18.78 9.05
CA GLY A 55 -0.35 18.22 8.57
C GLY A 55 -0.49 17.23 7.40
N ARG A 56 -1.68 17.00 6.89
CA ARG A 56 -1.92 16.03 5.82
C ARG A 56 -1.60 16.64 4.48
N VAL A 57 -0.88 15.88 3.67
CA VAL A 57 -0.32 16.30 2.38
C VAL A 57 -0.74 15.27 1.34
N LEU A 58 -1.15 15.74 0.18
CA LEU A 58 -1.23 14.95 -1.04
C LEU A 58 0.00 15.25 -1.89
N GLU A 59 0.84 14.26 -2.13
CA GLU A 59 2.01 14.42 -2.97
C GLU A 59 1.70 13.96 -4.39
N VAL A 60 2.07 14.79 -5.39
CA VAL A 60 2.02 14.46 -6.81
C VAL A 60 3.45 14.39 -7.34
N SER A 61 3.84 13.21 -7.82
CA SER A 61 5.22 12.91 -8.20
C SER A 61 5.28 12.01 -9.46
N GLY A 62 6.47 11.59 -9.84
CA GLY A 62 6.71 10.78 -11.01
C GLY A 62 7.04 11.59 -12.27
N GLN A 63 6.58 11.09 -13.42
CA GLN A 63 6.83 11.71 -14.73
C GLN A 63 5.86 12.87 -14.98
N VAL A 64 5.98 13.91 -14.18
CA VAL A 64 5.22 15.17 -14.29
C VAL A 64 6.16 16.36 -14.46
N SER A 65 5.72 17.38 -15.17
CA SER A 65 6.51 18.61 -15.36
C SER A 65 6.54 19.47 -14.10
N ARG A 66 5.54 19.35 -13.22
CA ARG A 66 5.36 20.13 -11.99
C ARG A 66 5.01 19.21 -10.82
N PRO A 67 5.98 18.53 -10.22
CA PRO A 67 5.72 17.78 -8.99
C PRO A 67 5.30 18.75 -7.88
N ALA A 68 4.43 18.29 -6.98
CA ALA A 68 3.90 19.15 -5.93
C ALA A 68 3.62 18.37 -4.65
N ARG A 69 3.63 19.12 -3.56
CA ARG A 69 3.20 18.69 -2.26
C ARG A 69 2.09 19.63 -1.80
N LEU A 70 0.86 19.13 -1.79
CA LEU A 70 -0.33 19.90 -1.48
C LEU A 70 -0.66 19.69 0.01
N ASP A 71 -0.70 20.77 0.76
CA ASP A 71 -1.24 20.77 2.11
C ASP A 71 -2.77 20.65 2.09
N TRP A 72 -3.36 20.46 3.27
CA TRP A 72 -4.82 20.28 3.38
C TRP A 72 -5.60 21.49 2.88
N ALA A 73 -5.09 22.70 3.08
CA ALA A 73 -5.74 23.92 2.62
C ALA A 73 -5.76 24.00 1.08
N ALA A 74 -4.67 23.60 0.43
CA ALA A 74 -4.59 23.51 -1.03
C ALA A 74 -5.53 22.40 -1.58
N VAL A 75 -5.54 21.22 -0.97
CA VAL A 75 -6.46 20.13 -1.34
C VAL A 75 -7.90 20.57 -1.20
N SER A 76 -8.29 21.16 -0.07
CA SER A 76 -9.67 21.63 0.18
C SER A 76 -10.11 22.72 -0.80
N ARG A 77 -9.21 23.63 -1.17
CA ARG A 77 -9.48 24.69 -2.15
C ARG A 77 -9.69 24.13 -3.57
N LEU A 78 -8.95 23.10 -3.94
CA LEU A 78 -9.08 22.44 -5.25
C LEU A 78 -10.28 21.48 -5.33
N ALA A 79 -10.79 21.02 -4.20
CA ALA A 79 -11.88 20.05 -4.10
C ALA A 79 -13.25 20.71 -4.34
N GLN A 80 -13.53 21.07 -5.59
CA GLN A 80 -14.77 21.77 -5.99
C GLN A 80 -15.72 20.92 -6.83
N SER A 81 -15.35 19.67 -7.14
CA SER A 81 -16.14 18.79 -7.98
C SER A 81 -16.94 17.81 -7.15
N HIS A 82 -18.09 17.38 -7.71
CA HIS A 82 -18.98 16.41 -7.11
C HIS A 82 -19.15 15.20 -8.02
N VAL A 83 -19.14 14.02 -7.42
CA VAL A 83 -19.46 12.75 -8.11
C VAL A 83 -20.46 11.98 -7.26
N ARG A 84 -21.66 11.76 -7.83
CA ARG A 84 -22.70 10.94 -7.19
C ARG A 84 -22.57 9.52 -7.69
N THR A 85 -22.28 8.59 -6.79
CA THR A 85 -22.04 7.20 -7.17
C THR A 85 -22.42 6.23 -6.06
N VAL A 86 -22.68 4.98 -6.43
CA VAL A 86 -22.82 3.87 -5.48
C VAL A 86 -21.42 3.46 -5.04
N SER A 87 -21.21 3.38 -3.75
CA SER A 87 -19.98 2.83 -3.23
C SER A 87 -20.06 1.31 -3.21
N THR A 88 -19.09 0.65 -3.85
CA THR A 88 -18.97 -0.82 -3.81
C THR A 88 -18.51 -1.33 -2.44
N GLN A 89 -18.06 -0.44 -1.58
CA GLN A 89 -17.57 -0.72 -0.23
C GLN A 89 -18.66 -0.68 0.84
N THR A 90 -19.89 -0.28 0.48
CA THR A 90 -21.02 -0.27 1.41
C THR A 90 -21.86 -1.53 1.25
N THR A 91 -22.45 -2.00 2.34
CA THR A 91 -23.41 -3.12 2.33
C THR A 91 -24.71 -2.78 1.60
N ASN A 92 -25.01 -1.48 1.43
CA ASN A 92 -26.16 -1.01 0.69
C ASN A 92 -25.78 -0.52 -0.71
N LEU A 93 -25.69 -1.43 -1.66
CA LEU A 93 -25.38 -1.17 -3.06
C LEU A 93 -26.39 -0.27 -3.80
N ARG A 94 -27.49 0.15 -3.16
CA ARG A 94 -28.48 1.08 -3.72
C ARG A 94 -28.32 2.50 -3.21
N HIS A 95 -27.47 2.71 -2.21
CA HIS A 95 -27.23 4.03 -1.64
C HIS A 95 -26.26 4.81 -2.52
N VAL A 96 -26.75 5.86 -3.15
CA VAL A 96 -25.94 6.80 -3.93
C VAL A 96 -25.41 7.86 -2.99
N ILE A 97 -24.12 7.98 -2.90
CA ILE A 97 -23.39 8.95 -2.06
C ILE A 97 -22.98 10.12 -2.95
N ASP A 98 -23.08 11.33 -2.45
CA ASP A 98 -22.55 12.54 -3.08
C ASP A 98 -21.16 12.83 -2.53
N PHE A 99 -20.13 12.48 -3.31
CA PHE A 99 -18.74 12.74 -2.96
C PHE A 99 -18.29 14.10 -3.50
N ARG A 100 -17.63 14.91 -2.66
CA ARG A 100 -16.96 16.15 -3.06
C ARG A 100 -15.43 15.97 -2.99
N GLY A 101 -14.73 16.45 -4.02
CA GLY A 101 -13.28 16.29 -4.09
C GLY A 101 -12.62 16.96 -5.30
N LEU A 102 -11.40 16.52 -5.61
CA LEU A 102 -10.62 16.92 -6.78
C LEU A 102 -10.84 15.92 -7.91
N LEU A 103 -11.16 16.39 -9.11
CA LEU A 103 -11.09 15.52 -10.29
C LEU A 103 -9.63 15.19 -10.61
N VAL A 104 -9.37 13.89 -10.77
CA VAL A 104 -8.00 13.41 -11.07
C VAL A 104 -7.51 13.98 -12.41
N ARG A 105 -8.38 14.09 -13.42
CA ARG A 105 -8.02 14.69 -14.72
C ARG A 105 -7.54 16.14 -14.60
N ASP A 106 -8.14 16.94 -13.70
CA ASP A 106 -7.77 18.35 -13.52
C ASP A 106 -6.43 18.45 -12.75
N LEU A 107 -6.22 17.55 -11.78
CA LEU A 107 -4.94 17.39 -11.12
C LEU A 107 -3.84 17.04 -12.13
N LEU A 108 -4.07 16.06 -13.00
CA LEU A 108 -3.13 15.67 -14.05
C LEU A 108 -2.86 16.82 -15.04
N ALA A 109 -3.90 17.53 -15.50
CA ALA A 109 -3.74 18.67 -16.39
C ALA A 109 -2.88 19.78 -15.73
N THR A 110 -3.07 20.00 -14.43
CA THR A 110 -2.28 20.99 -13.67
C THR A 110 -0.81 20.60 -13.57
N HIS A 111 -0.51 19.31 -13.38
CA HIS A 111 0.86 18.83 -13.13
C HIS A 111 1.63 18.40 -14.39
N GLY A 112 0.97 18.27 -15.53
CA GLY A 112 1.55 18.03 -16.86
C GLY A 112 2.30 16.70 -16.94
N PRO A 113 1.58 15.57 -17.03
CA PRO A 113 2.18 14.24 -17.26
C PRO A 113 3.01 14.22 -18.56
N ALA A 114 4.12 13.48 -18.56
CA ALA A 114 4.88 13.22 -19.76
C ALA A 114 4.00 12.48 -20.79
N PRO A 115 4.23 12.68 -22.11
CA PRO A 115 3.36 12.13 -23.16
C PRO A 115 3.32 10.60 -23.21
N ASP A 116 4.38 9.95 -22.77
CA ASP A 116 4.57 8.49 -22.77
C ASP A 116 4.02 7.79 -21.53
N VAL A 117 3.46 8.53 -20.57
CA VAL A 117 2.86 7.94 -19.37
C VAL A 117 1.56 7.23 -19.71
N SER A 118 1.46 5.97 -19.31
CA SER A 118 0.29 5.12 -19.53
C SER A 118 -0.54 4.86 -18.24
N GLU A 119 0.05 5.04 -17.06
CA GLU A 119 -0.58 4.68 -15.78
C GLU A 119 -0.29 5.69 -14.67
N VAL A 120 -1.18 5.73 -13.68
CA VAL A 120 -1.05 6.52 -12.45
C VAL A 120 -1.30 5.60 -11.27
N THR A 121 -0.43 5.63 -10.28
CA THR A 121 -0.56 4.84 -9.05
C THR A 121 -0.90 5.74 -7.88
N PHE A 122 -2.03 5.44 -7.24
CA PHE A 122 -2.47 6.06 -6.00
C PHE A 122 -1.95 5.24 -4.83
N VAL A 123 -1.17 5.85 -3.95
CA VAL A 123 -0.57 5.19 -2.79
C VAL A 123 -1.26 5.66 -1.53
N SER A 124 -1.69 4.73 -0.71
CA SER A 124 -2.39 4.94 0.55
C SER A 124 -1.42 5.04 1.73
N LEU A 125 -1.88 5.65 2.82
CA LEU A 125 -1.11 5.75 4.07
C LEU A 125 -0.73 4.38 4.66
N ASP A 126 -1.52 3.35 4.42
CA ASP A 126 -1.30 1.95 4.87
C ASP A 126 -0.46 1.12 3.89
N GLY A 127 -0.02 1.71 2.77
CA GLY A 127 0.77 1.04 1.75
C GLY A 127 -0.03 0.36 0.64
N PHE A 128 -1.37 0.39 0.69
CA PHE A 128 -2.20 -0.06 -0.42
C PHE A 128 -1.90 0.77 -1.67
N ARG A 129 -2.01 0.16 -2.84
CA ARG A 129 -1.79 0.79 -4.14
C ARG A 129 -2.92 0.47 -5.09
N SER A 130 -3.41 1.50 -5.76
CA SER A 130 -4.33 1.38 -6.88
C SER A 130 -3.69 2.00 -8.11
N THR A 131 -3.58 1.24 -9.19
CA THR A 131 -3.00 1.74 -10.44
C THR A 131 -4.07 1.77 -11.51
N VAL A 132 -4.26 2.93 -12.10
CA VAL A 132 -5.29 3.22 -13.09
C VAL A 132 -4.63 3.73 -14.36
N ASP A 133 -5.11 3.29 -15.51
CA ASP A 133 -4.63 3.81 -16.79
C ASP A 133 -4.97 5.30 -16.95
N ILE A 134 -4.04 6.04 -17.54
CA ILE A 134 -4.18 7.50 -17.66
C ILE A 134 -5.32 7.92 -18.60
N GLU A 135 -5.68 7.09 -19.57
CA GLU A 135 -6.79 7.37 -20.50
C GLU A 135 -8.13 7.32 -19.76
N GLY A 136 -8.32 6.31 -18.91
CA GLY A 136 -9.50 6.22 -18.05
C GLY A 136 -9.61 7.40 -17.10
N LEU A 137 -8.49 7.84 -16.49
CA LEU A 137 -8.46 9.01 -15.63
C LEU A 137 -8.76 10.32 -16.36
N ARG A 138 -8.44 10.42 -17.65
CA ARG A 138 -8.79 11.58 -18.49
C ARG A 138 -10.24 11.55 -18.95
N ARG A 139 -10.77 10.35 -19.22
CA ARG A 139 -12.10 10.15 -19.76
C ARG A 139 -13.20 10.25 -18.72
N PHE A 140 -13.00 9.66 -17.55
CA PHE A 140 -14.02 9.54 -16.52
C PHE A 140 -13.80 10.54 -15.38
N ASP A 141 -14.90 10.90 -14.71
CA ASP A 141 -14.88 11.79 -13.54
C ASP A 141 -14.39 11.06 -12.29
N VAL A 142 -13.17 10.51 -12.34
CA VAL A 142 -12.53 9.89 -11.17
C VAL A 142 -12.15 10.97 -10.17
N LEU A 143 -12.54 10.78 -8.92
CA LEU A 143 -12.45 11.80 -7.88
C LEU A 143 -11.52 11.37 -6.74
N LEU A 144 -10.67 12.26 -6.29
CA LEU A 144 -10.06 12.20 -4.97
C LEU A 144 -10.99 12.92 -3.99
N ALA A 145 -11.90 12.16 -3.39
CA ALA A 145 -12.94 12.65 -2.51
C ALA A 145 -12.39 13.01 -1.13
N ILE A 146 -12.86 14.11 -0.55
CA ILE A 146 -12.57 14.54 0.82
C ILE A 146 -13.82 14.64 1.69
N GLU A 147 -15.01 14.61 1.07
CA GLU A 147 -16.31 14.61 1.75
C GLU A 147 -17.25 13.60 1.10
N ALA A 148 -18.20 13.13 1.91
CA ALA A 148 -19.34 12.30 1.51
C ALA A 148 -20.60 12.88 2.14
N ASP A 149 -21.65 13.12 1.35
CA ASP A 149 -22.93 13.69 1.77
C ASP A 149 -22.77 14.96 2.63
N GLY A 150 -21.83 15.85 2.22
CA GLY A 150 -21.53 17.13 2.87
C GLY A 150 -20.75 17.04 4.18
N LYS A 151 -20.21 15.87 4.51
CA LYS A 151 -19.37 15.65 5.71
C LYS A 151 -17.96 15.23 5.32
N ALA A 152 -16.96 15.75 6.03
CA ALA A 152 -15.59 15.31 5.86
C ALA A 152 -15.46 13.80 6.07
N LEU A 153 -14.76 13.12 5.15
CA LEU A 153 -14.53 11.68 5.26
C LEU A 153 -13.72 11.35 6.51
N SER A 154 -14.32 10.58 7.39
CA SER A 154 -13.65 10.01 8.54
C SER A 154 -12.68 8.90 8.13
N ARG A 155 -11.79 8.51 9.05
CA ARG A 155 -10.88 7.39 8.80
C ARG A 155 -11.63 6.06 8.58
N ALA A 156 -12.74 5.86 9.24
CA ALA A 156 -13.58 4.67 9.06
C ALA A 156 -14.27 4.62 7.68
N GLU A 157 -14.42 5.79 7.03
CA GLU A 157 -15.02 5.94 5.70
C GLU A 157 -13.97 6.04 4.58
N GLY A 158 -12.71 5.75 4.87
CA GLY A 158 -11.63 5.79 3.89
C GLY A 158 -10.94 7.16 3.76
N GLY A 159 -11.31 8.13 4.60
CA GLY A 159 -10.70 9.47 4.58
C GLY A 159 -9.29 9.54 5.17
N PRO A 160 -8.61 10.64 4.98
CA PRO A 160 -9.14 11.94 4.55
C PRO A 160 -9.34 12.10 3.03
N ILE A 161 -8.66 11.28 2.21
CA ILE A 161 -8.76 11.32 0.76
C ILE A 161 -9.06 9.91 0.27
N PHE A 162 -10.12 9.77 -0.49
CA PHE A 162 -10.61 8.50 -1.01
C PHE A 162 -10.72 8.54 -2.54
N LEU A 163 -10.16 7.56 -3.22
CA LEU A 163 -10.28 7.42 -4.67
C LEU A 163 -11.63 6.83 -5.04
N VAL A 164 -12.46 7.59 -5.75
CA VAL A 164 -13.85 7.27 -6.07
C VAL A 164 -14.07 7.24 -7.57
N PHE A 165 -14.80 6.23 -8.05
CA PHE A 165 -15.15 6.07 -9.46
C PHE A 165 -16.63 6.38 -9.73
N PRO A 166 -16.97 6.98 -10.90
CA PRO A 166 -18.31 7.45 -11.21
C PRO A 166 -19.23 6.33 -11.72
N HIS A 167 -19.38 5.23 -10.98
CA HIS A 167 -20.12 4.03 -11.40
C HIS A 167 -21.59 4.29 -11.77
N THR A 168 -22.21 5.31 -11.18
CA THR A 168 -23.62 5.66 -11.47
C THR A 168 -23.75 6.43 -12.78
N SER A 169 -22.87 7.39 -13.06
CA SER A 169 -22.90 8.21 -14.29
C SER A 169 -22.14 7.58 -15.46
N ALA A 170 -21.24 6.65 -15.20
CA ALA A 170 -20.45 5.92 -16.19
C ALA A 170 -20.44 4.42 -15.83
N PRO A 171 -21.53 3.67 -16.10
CA PRO A 171 -21.65 2.26 -15.68
C PRO A 171 -20.56 1.34 -16.23
N GLU A 172 -19.95 1.67 -17.37
CA GLU A 172 -18.81 0.94 -17.93
C GLU A 172 -17.58 0.94 -17.02
N THR A 173 -17.52 1.85 -16.04
CA THR A 173 -16.44 1.88 -15.05
C THR A 173 -16.57 0.77 -14.00
N VAL A 174 -17.74 0.15 -13.82
CA VAL A 174 -17.96 -0.91 -12.82
C VAL A 174 -17.12 -2.15 -13.11
N GLU A 175 -17.07 -2.59 -14.36
CA GLU A 175 -16.27 -3.74 -14.76
C GLU A 175 -14.77 -3.39 -14.85
N ARG A 176 -14.47 -2.19 -15.35
CA ARG A 176 -13.09 -1.74 -15.57
C ARG A 176 -12.36 -1.40 -14.28
N TYR A 177 -13.05 -0.74 -13.35
CA TYR A 177 -12.51 -0.24 -12.08
C TYR A 177 -13.35 -0.69 -10.90
N ASN A 178 -13.40 -2.00 -10.68
CA ASN A 178 -14.14 -2.59 -9.57
C ASN A 178 -13.59 -2.14 -8.20
N ASP A 179 -14.09 -2.73 -7.12
CA ASP A 179 -13.73 -2.40 -5.73
C ASP A 179 -12.21 -2.43 -5.43
N ARG A 180 -11.43 -3.21 -6.17
CA ARG A 180 -9.98 -3.29 -6.01
C ARG A 180 -9.24 -2.02 -6.43
N TYR A 181 -9.89 -1.15 -7.20
CA TYR A 181 -9.31 0.13 -7.62
C TYR A 181 -9.61 1.28 -6.66
N TRP A 182 -10.56 1.11 -5.76
CA TRP A 182 -10.94 2.12 -4.79
C TRP A 182 -9.92 2.17 -3.66
N ALA A 183 -9.14 3.25 -3.59
CA ALA A 183 -8.07 3.40 -2.62
C ALA A 183 -8.48 4.33 -1.49
N TYR A 184 -8.48 3.81 -0.26
CA TYR A 184 -8.63 4.59 0.96
C TYR A 184 -7.34 5.31 1.33
N TYR A 185 -7.45 6.38 2.09
CA TYR A 185 -6.30 7.07 2.72
C TYR A 185 -5.22 7.52 1.72
N VAL A 186 -5.61 7.93 0.52
CA VAL A 186 -4.65 8.33 -0.52
C VAL A 186 -3.78 9.46 -0.03
N SER A 187 -2.47 9.29 -0.15
CA SER A 187 -1.45 10.26 0.25
C SER A 187 -0.51 10.64 -0.89
N HIS A 188 -0.36 9.78 -1.92
CA HIS A 188 0.49 10.05 -3.06
C HIS A 188 -0.21 9.68 -4.37
N VAL A 189 0.04 10.49 -5.38
CA VAL A 189 -0.33 10.26 -6.79
C VAL A 189 0.96 10.18 -7.58
N VAL A 190 1.36 8.97 -7.94
CA VAL A 190 2.59 8.72 -8.70
C VAL A 190 2.23 8.53 -10.17
N VAL A 191 2.64 9.47 -11.01
CA VAL A 191 2.35 9.46 -12.45
C VAL A 191 3.50 8.74 -13.17
N GLY A 192 3.19 7.58 -13.77
CA GLY A 192 4.20 6.72 -14.39
C GLY A 192 5.21 6.19 -13.38
N THR A 193 6.50 6.51 -13.57
CA THR A 193 7.61 6.04 -12.74
C THR A 193 8.36 7.22 -12.11
N GLU A 194 8.78 7.09 -10.87
CA GLU A 194 9.63 8.08 -10.21
C GLU A 194 11.12 7.83 -10.52
N ARG A 195 11.92 8.89 -10.40
CA ARG A 195 13.38 8.77 -10.36
C ARG A 195 13.80 8.33 -8.97
N ILE A 196 14.93 7.62 -8.88
CA ILE A 196 15.52 7.26 -7.61
C ILE A 196 16.00 8.53 -6.91
N ALA A 197 15.63 8.67 -5.63
CA ALA A 197 16.07 9.71 -4.71
C ALA A 197 16.14 9.10 -3.30
N LEU A 198 17.14 8.26 -3.06
CA LEU A 198 17.33 7.54 -1.79
C LEU A 198 18.15 8.38 -0.81
N ARG A 199 17.54 8.76 0.30
CA ARG A 199 18.23 9.46 1.40
C ARG A 199 18.94 8.46 2.31
N ILE A 200 20.21 8.70 2.57
CA ILE A 200 21.02 7.95 3.54
C ILE A 200 21.79 8.96 4.39
N GLY A 201 21.33 9.20 5.62
CA GLY A 201 21.83 10.32 6.43
C GLY A 201 21.60 11.66 5.70
N ASP A 202 22.68 12.42 5.51
CA ASP A 202 22.65 13.72 4.81
C ASP A 202 22.82 13.60 3.29
N ARG A 203 23.05 12.39 2.76
CA ARG A 203 23.25 12.16 1.33
C ARG A 203 21.94 11.75 0.64
N ILE A 204 21.82 12.13 -0.63
CA ILE A 204 20.78 11.66 -1.53
C ILE A 204 21.48 10.98 -2.70
N LEU A 205 21.20 9.69 -2.89
CA LEU A 205 21.60 8.94 -4.07
C LEU A 205 20.50 9.08 -5.12
N ASP A 206 20.84 9.70 -6.24
CA ASP A 206 19.98 9.75 -7.42
C ASP A 206 20.09 8.49 -8.29
N THR A 207 19.35 8.43 -9.38
CA THR A 207 19.36 7.30 -10.32
C THR A 207 20.75 7.00 -10.88
N ALA A 208 21.55 8.03 -11.20
CA ALA A 208 22.90 7.86 -11.75
C ALA A 208 23.87 7.31 -10.71
N ALA A 209 23.86 7.90 -9.50
CA ALA A 209 24.69 7.44 -8.40
C ALA A 209 24.35 6.00 -7.98
N PHE A 210 23.05 5.65 -7.92
CA PHE A 210 22.61 4.29 -7.60
C PHE A 210 23.06 3.27 -8.65
N ALA A 211 23.00 3.62 -9.93
CA ALA A 211 23.40 2.74 -11.03
C ALA A 211 24.90 2.44 -11.05
N MET A 212 25.72 3.31 -10.48
CA MET A 212 27.19 3.11 -10.38
C MET A 212 27.61 2.15 -9.27
N LEU A 213 26.70 1.78 -8.37
CA LEU A 213 27.00 0.86 -7.28
C LEU A 213 27.05 -0.59 -7.76
N PRO A 214 27.71 -1.50 -7.02
CA PRO A 214 27.75 -2.93 -7.34
C PRO A 214 26.33 -3.52 -7.40
N GLN A 215 25.92 -3.94 -8.61
CA GLN A 215 24.59 -4.50 -8.84
C GLN A 215 24.58 -6.01 -8.62
N VAL A 216 23.63 -6.49 -7.84
CA VAL A 216 23.39 -7.90 -7.56
C VAL A 216 22.08 -8.34 -8.20
N SER A 217 22.06 -9.56 -8.74
CA SER A 217 20.86 -10.18 -9.31
C SER A 217 20.47 -11.40 -8.50
N ARG A 218 19.18 -11.54 -8.24
CA ARG A 218 18.61 -12.72 -7.55
C ARG A 218 17.27 -13.11 -8.17
N SER A 219 16.95 -14.40 -8.06
CA SER A 219 15.60 -14.89 -8.38
C SER A 219 14.92 -15.25 -7.08
N GLN A 220 13.78 -14.64 -6.79
CA GLN A 220 13.01 -14.92 -5.58
C GLN A 220 11.51 -14.64 -5.78
N THR A 221 10.69 -15.29 -4.97
CA THR A 221 9.26 -14.99 -4.86
C THR A 221 9.08 -13.80 -3.94
N VAL A 222 8.30 -12.82 -4.39
CA VAL A 222 8.02 -11.60 -3.61
C VAL A 222 6.73 -11.75 -2.80
N GLY A 223 5.73 -12.33 -3.39
CA GLY A 223 4.42 -12.50 -2.79
C GLY A 223 3.35 -11.58 -3.40
N TRP A 224 2.16 -12.13 -3.54
CA TRP A 224 1.05 -11.46 -4.21
C TRP A 224 0.50 -10.23 -3.46
N LYS A 225 0.61 -10.20 -2.15
CA LYS A 225 0.11 -9.09 -1.31
C LYS A 225 0.74 -7.74 -1.65
N VAL A 226 1.90 -7.74 -2.28
CA VAL A 226 2.59 -6.54 -2.73
C VAL A 226 2.50 -6.34 -4.25
N HIS A 227 1.51 -6.97 -4.89
CA HIS A 227 1.22 -6.92 -6.33
C HIS A 227 2.30 -7.53 -7.24
N TRP A 228 3.23 -8.27 -6.68
CA TRP A 228 4.21 -9.01 -7.46
C TRP A 228 3.65 -10.38 -7.88
N PRO A 229 4.20 -11.00 -8.94
CA PRO A 229 3.83 -12.37 -9.31
C PRO A 229 4.08 -13.35 -8.17
N SER A 230 3.25 -14.39 -8.07
CA SER A 230 3.43 -15.48 -7.12
C SER A 230 4.57 -16.44 -7.49
N THR A 231 5.09 -16.34 -8.73
CA THR A 231 6.24 -17.09 -9.22
C THR A 231 7.55 -16.33 -8.94
N PRO A 232 8.71 -17.02 -8.87
CA PRO A 232 9.99 -16.34 -8.73
C PRO A 232 10.26 -15.33 -9.85
N VAL A 233 10.73 -14.16 -9.47
CA VAL A 233 11.08 -13.08 -10.39
C VAL A 233 12.55 -12.73 -10.21
N ALA A 234 13.24 -12.49 -11.31
CA ALA A 234 14.58 -11.91 -11.27
C ALA A 234 14.46 -10.48 -10.75
N VAL A 235 15.22 -10.14 -9.71
CA VAL A 235 15.32 -8.80 -9.15
C VAL A 235 16.77 -8.34 -9.13
N HIS A 236 16.99 -7.06 -9.38
CA HIS A 236 18.31 -6.48 -9.51
C HIS A 236 18.40 -5.21 -8.66
N GLY A 237 19.49 -5.06 -7.94
CA GLY A 237 19.67 -3.93 -7.03
C GLY A 237 21.02 -3.96 -6.31
N VAL A 238 21.12 -3.21 -5.24
CA VAL A 238 22.32 -3.05 -4.43
C VAL A 238 22.09 -3.62 -3.05
N THR A 239 23.08 -4.31 -2.48
CA THR A 239 22.97 -4.81 -1.11
C THR A 239 22.88 -3.66 -0.11
N LEU A 240 22.17 -3.88 0.98
CA LEU A 240 22.03 -2.85 2.02
C LEU A 240 23.39 -2.42 2.60
N PRO A 241 24.34 -3.33 2.87
CA PRO A 241 25.68 -2.94 3.30
C PRO A 241 26.43 -2.06 2.28
N ASP A 242 26.39 -2.41 0.98
CA ASP A 242 27.09 -1.64 -0.06
C ASP A 242 26.52 -0.22 -0.20
N LEU A 243 25.19 -0.07 -0.05
CA LEU A 243 24.53 1.24 -0.05
C LEU A 243 25.03 2.10 1.12
N LEU A 244 25.04 1.55 2.34
CA LEU A 244 25.45 2.27 3.53
C LEU A 244 26.94 2.63 3.49
N GLN A 245 27.78 1.70 3.01
CA GLN A 245 29.21 1.94 2.80
C GLN A 245 29.43 3.07 1.78
N SER A 246 28.72 3.05 0.65
CA SER A 246 28.83 4.08 -0.39
C SER A 246 28.46 5.47 0.11
N ALA A 247 27.53 5.54 1.06
CA ALA A 247 27.16 6.78 1.73
C ALA A 247 28.15 7.22 2.82
N GLY A 248 29.16 6.40 3.14
CA GLY A 248 30.11 6.66 4.21
C GLY A 248 29.50 6.53 5.61
N VAL A 249 28.42 5.78 5.74
CA VAL A 249 27.72 5.58 7.02
C VAL A 249 28.31 4.37 7.73
N GLY A 250 28.80 4.59 8.95
CA GLY A 250 29.31 3.53 9.82
C GLY A 250 28.19 2.61 10.31
N LEU A 251 28.49 1.33 10.43
CA LEU A 251 27.58 0.31 10.94
C LEU A 251 28.03 -0.12 12.34
N PRO A 252 27.45 0.46 13.43
CA PRO A 252 27.78 0.02 14.78
C PRO A 252 27.31 -1.43 14.97
N PRO A 253 28.15 -2.31 15.61
CA PRO A 253 27.81 -3.75 15.72
C PRO A 253 26.46 -4.04 16.39
N ASP A 254 26.05 -3.22 17.34
CA ASP A 254 24.80 -3.26 18.09
C ASP A 254 23.72 -2.34 17.51
N GLY A 255 23.98 -1.72 16.37
CA GLY A 255 23.06 -0.80 15.71
C GLY A 255 21.95 -1.50 14.92
N ARG A 256 21.09 -0.66 14.37
CA ARG A 256 20.02 -1.07 13.47
C ARG A 256 19.90 -0.15 12.27
N VAL A 257 19.47 -0.71 11.14
CA VAL A 257 19.10 0.04 9.95
C VAL A 257 17.58 0.16 9.89
N ILE A 258 17.07 1.38 9.93
CA ILE A 258 15.65 1.67 9.74
C ILE A 258 15.43 1.96 8.26
N VAL A 259 14.50 1.21 7.65
CA VAL A 259 14.13 1.37 6.26
C VAL A 259 12.76 2.05 6.19
N ARG A 260 12.70 3.17 5.51
CA ARG A 260 11.47 3.96 5.35
C ARG A 260 11.02 3.98 3.89
N GLY A 261 9.72 3.87 3.70
CA GLY A 261 9.06 4.04 2.41
C GLY A 261 8.01 5.15 2.47
N LYS A 262 7.31 5.42 1.36
CA LYS A 262 6.30 6.49 1.27
C LYS A 262 5.11 6.31 2.22
N ALA A 263 4.66 5.07 2.42
CA ALA A 263 3.51 4.81 3.29
C ALA A 263 3.79 5.24 4.74
N ALA A 264 2.80 5.86 5.39
CA ALA A 264 2.93 6.33 6.76
C ALA A 264 3.25 5.21 7.74
N THR A 265 2.72 4.00 7.50
CA THR A 265 3.02 2.80 8.29
C THR A 265 4.50 2.42 8.28
N HIS A 266 5.25 2.77 7.23
CA HIS A 266 6.69 2.55 7.14
C HIS A 266 7.51 3.63 7.86
N ARG A 267 6.84 4.66 8.40
CA ARG A 267 7.44 5.81 9.09
C ARG A 267 6.99 5.93 10.54
N ASP A 268 6.20 4.97 11.02
CA ASP A 268 5.72 4.97 12.40
C ASP A 268 6.89 4.77 13.38
N PRO A 269 7.19 5.74 14.24
CA PRO A 269 8.27 5.61 15.20
C PRO A 269 7.98 4.57 16.29
N ALA A 270 6.71 4.19 16.51
CA ALA A 270 6.35 3.16 17.48
C ALA A 270 6.64 1.74 16.97
N THR A 271 6.61 1.56 15.64
CA THR A 271 6.86 0.26 14.99
C THR A 271 7.78 0.39 13.79
N PRO A 272 9.02 0.88 13.95
CA PRO A 272 9.92 1.11 12.85
C PRO A 272 10.30 -0.21 12.17
N ARG A 273 10.35 -0.22 10.85
CA ARG A 273 10.92 -1.35 10.09
C ARG A 273 12.44 -1.30 10.24
N SER A 274 12.93 -2.03 11.23
CA SER A 274 14.36 -2.02 11.60
C SER A 274 15.00 -3.38 11.39
N ILE A 275 16.23 -3.35 10.88
CA ILE A 275 17.08 -4.51 10.63
C ILE A 275 18.28 -4.39 11.54
N PRO A 276 18.54 -5.34 12.46
CA PRO A 276 19.78 -5.35 13.25
C PRO A 276 21.00 -5.41 12.34
N VAL A 277 22.03 -4.64 12.64
CA VAL A 277 23.29 -4.65 11.86
C VAL A 277 23.91 -6.05 11.86
N ALA A 278 23.81 -6.79 12.97
CA ALA A 278 24.26 -8.18 13.07
C ALA A 278 23.59 -9.13 12.04
N ASP A 279 22.38 -8.82 11.60
CA ASP A 279 21.65 -9.63 10.61
C ASP A 279 22.10 -9.35 9.18
N LEU A 280 22.75 -8.22 8.90
CA LEU A 280 23.18 -7.86 7.55
C LEU A 280 24.20 -8.84 6.96
N ALA A 281 25.05 -9.44 7.78
CA ALA A 281 26.02 -10.44 7.35
C ALA A 281 25.34 -11.78 7.01
N ARG A 282 24.29 -12.14 7.73
CA ARG A 282 23.57 -13.40 7.58
C ARG A 282 22.47 -13.31 6.51
N CYS A 283 21.80 -12.17 6.46
CA CYS A 283 20.67 -11.92 5.60
C CYS A 283 21.00 -10.85 4.56
N PRO A 284 21.22 -11.26 3.32
CA PRO A 284 21.63 -10.35 2.28
C PRO A 284 20.43 -9.55 1.74
N TYR A 285 19.95 -8.58 2.51
CA TYR A 285 18.93 -7.62 2.10
C TYR A 285 19.34 -6.88 0.83
N LEU A 286 18.42 -6.71 -0.10
CA LEU A 286 18.66 -6.08 -1.37
C LEU A 286 17.70 -4.91 -1.57
N VAL A 287 18.22 -3.72 -1.82
CA VAL A 287 17.41 -2.60 -2.31
C VAL A 287 17.35 -2.71 -3.82
N VAL A 288 16.20 -3.18 -4.30
CA VAL A 288 15.98 -3.49 -5.72
C VAL A 288 15.46 -2.26 -6.46
N SER A 289 15.96 -2.08 -7.69
CA SER A 289 15.57 -1.01 -8.60
C SER A 289 15.05 -1.52 -9.94
N HIS A 290 15.38 -2.76 -10.31
CA HIS A 290 14.96 -3.37 -11.58
C HIS A 290 14.46 -4.79 -11.37
N HIS A 291 13.62 -5.26 -12.29
CA HIS A 291 13.05 -6.60 -12.27
C HIS A 291 13.01 -7.22 -13.67
N GLY A 292 12.78 -8.55 -13.70
CA GLY A 292 12.70 -9.32 -14.92
C GLY A 292 14.04 -9.54 -15.62
N SER A 293 14.07 -10.39 -16.64
CA SER A 293 15.26 -10.70 -17.42
C SER A 293 15.74 -9.49 -18.25
N ALA A 294 14.83 -8.63 -18.66
CA ALA A 294 15.12 -7.40 -19.38
C ALA A 294 15.64 -6.26 -18.49
N ARG A 295 15.68 -6.46 -17.19
CA ARG A 295 16.07 -5.43 -16.20
C ARG A 295 15.26 -4.15 -16.34
N GLU A 296 13.95 -4.29 -16.32
CA GLU A 296 13.04 -3.14 -16.35
C GLU A 296 13.05 -2.43 -15.00
N PRO A 297 13.00 -1.09 -14.96
CA PRO A 297 12.81 -0.35 -13.72
C PRO A 297 11.56 -0.82 -12.98
N ILE A 298 11.60 -0.86 -11.65
CA ILE A 298 10.40 -1.22 -10.87
C ILE A 298 9.38 -0.09 -11.01
N PRO A 299 8.20 -0.36 -11.60
CA PRO A 299 7.15 0.65 -11.74
C PRO A 299 6.47 0.93 -10.39
N ALA A 300 5.78 2.07 -10.31
CA ALA A 300 5.06 2.46 -9.09
C ALA A 300 4.02 1.42 -8.65
N ARG A 301 3.33 0.73 -9.60
CA ARG A 301 2.38 -0.35 -9.28
C ARG A 301 3.03 -1.51 -8.51
N LEU A 302 4.31 -1.76 -8.67
CA LEU A 302 5.08 -2.75 -7.93
C LEU A 302 5.84 -2.16 -6.72
N GLY A 303 5.64 -0.87 -6.42
CA GLY A 303 6.27 -0.20 -5.29
C GLY A 303 7.64 0.40 -5.58
N GLY A 304 7.96 0.66 -6.87
CA GLY A 304 9.19 1.34 -7.29
C GLY A 304 9.18 2.86 -7.05
N PRO A 305 10.32 3.53 -7.29
CA PRO A 305 11.49 3.06 -8.02
C PRO A 305 12.42 2.12 -7.23
N LEU A 306 12.33 2.11 -5.90
CA LEU A 306 13.11 1.24 -5.03
C LEU A 306 12.20 0.46 -4.09
N ALA A 307 12.53 -0.81 -3.86
CA ALA A 307 11.90 -1.62 -2.84
C ALA A 307 12.95 -2.43 -2.08
N LEU A 308 12.75 -2.65 -0.77
CA LEU A 308 13.60 -3.55 -0.01
C LEU A 308 13.11 -4.98 -0.21
N ALA A 309 13.97 -5.82 -0.76
CA ALA A 309 13.75 -7.25 -0.88
C ALA A 309 14.36 -8.00 0.32
N VAL A 310 13.54 -8.79 0.99
CA VAL A 310 13.97 -9.64 2.09
C VAL A 310 14.10 -11.07 1.58
N PRO A 311 15.25 -11.73 1.77
CA PRO A 311 15.40 -13.12 1.36
C PRO A 311 14.49 -14.03 2.20
N PRO A 312 13.82 -15.03 1.59
CA PRO A 312 12.88 -15.92 2.30
C PRO A 312 13.49 -16.64 3.51
N ALA A 313 14.79 -16.96 3.45
CA ALA A 313 15.51 -17.61 4.54
C ALA A 313 15.71 -16.74 5.80
N CYS A 314 15.42 -15.42 5.70
CA CYS A 314 15.64 -14.46 6.77
C CYS A 314 14.36 -14.13 7.54
N ASP A 315 13.20 -14.47 7.00
CA ASP A 315 11.89 -14.11 7.58
C ASP A 315 11.34 -15.17 8.54
N GLY A 316 11.97 -16.33 8.65
CA GLY A 316 11.40 -17.46 9.36
C GLY A 316 10.20 -18.09 8.58
N PRO A 317 9.77 -19.32 8.95
CA PRO A 317 8.76 -20.07 8.19
C PRO A 317 7.37 -19.44 8.15
N ASP A 318 7.03 -18.56 9.10
CA ASP A 318 5.70 -17.96 9.26
C ASP A 318 5.67 -16.45 9.05
N ALA A 319 6.80 -15.83 8.73
CA ALA A 319 6.88 -14.38 8.56
C ALA A 319 6.36 -13.96 7.18
N GLU A 320 5.47 -12.97 7.14
CA GLU A 320 5.15 -12.29 5.89
C GLU A 320 6.43 -11.62 5.35
N PRO A 321 6.75 -11.77 4.04
CA PRO A 321 7.91 -11.11 3.47
C PRO A 321 7.88 -9.61 3.77
N LEU A 322 8.87 -9.12 4.49
CA LEU A 322 8.99 -7.72 4.92
C LEU A 322 9.40 -6.79 3.77
N TRP A 323 8.90 -7.03 2.56
CA TRP A 323 9.15 -6.13 1.45
C TRP A 323 8.60 -4.74 1.75
N ILE A 324 9.49 -3.75 1.66
CA ILE A 324 9.11 -2.35 1.83
C ILE A 324 9.10 -1.71 0.45
N PRO A 325 7.93 -1.34 -0.08
CA PRO A 325 7.81 -0.62 -1.34
C PRO A 325 8.17 0.86 -1.17
N PHE A 326 8.52 1.52 -2.27
CA PHE A 326 8.81 2.95 -2.33
C PHE A 326 9.87 3.38 -1.31
N VAL A 327 10.94 2.61 -1.18
CA VAL A 327 12.04 2.96 -0.26
C VAL A 327 12.63 4.30 -0.69
N ASP A 328 12.66 5.25 0.24
CA ASP A 328 13.15 6.60 0.00
C ASP A 328 14.15 7.09 1.07
N GLU A 329 14.27 6.35 2.20
CA GLU A 329 15.19 6.73 3.26
C GLU A 329 15.73 5.52 4.04
N LEU A 330 17.04 5.56 4.33
CA LEU A 330 17.73 4.65 5.24
C LEU A 330 18.32 5.46 6.39
N VAL A 331 18.03 5.04 7.63
CA VAL A 331 18.58 5.65 8.84
C VAL A 331 19.34 4.60 9.64
N VAL A 332 20.56 4.89 10.05
CA VAL A 332 21.33 4.01 10.95
C VAL A 332 21.28 4.59 12.35
N GLU A 333 20.85 3.78 13.30
CA GLU A 333 20.77 4.13 14.72
C GLU A 333 21.66 3.19 15.52
N ALA A 334 22.45 3.75 16.47
CA ALA A 334 23.11 2.96 17.49
C ALA A 334 22.06 2.57 18.55
N THR A 335 22.12 1.35 19.05
CA THR A 335 21.31 0.97 20.23
C THR A 335 21.90 1.68 21.44
N ARG A 336 21.09 2.47 22.15
CA ARG A 336 21.48 3.17 23.38
C ARG A 336 21.60 2.20 24.53
#